data_a995e2f54776fd2aaaa94090e248108b
#
_entry.id   a995e2f54776fd2aaaa94090e248108b
#
_cell.length_a   1.000
_cell.length_b   1.000
_cell.length_c   1.000
_cell.angle_alpha   90.00
_cell.angle_beta   90.00
_cell.angle_gamma   90.00
#
_symmetry.space_group_name_H-M   'P 1'
#
loop_
_entity.id
_entity.type
_entity.pdbx_description
1 polymer ?
#
loop_
_entity_poly.entity_id
_entity_poly.type
_entity_poly.pdbx_seq_one_letter_code
_entity_poly.pdbx_strand_id
1 'polypeptide(L)'
;QRLLLELGGIDVEVANLPEARLRVTPDLRLAFDGASWRLGGKIVIPKARIDVSRLESGARRSADVVVIDDPPGTGAAQRPWRVKVEVVLGGDVVVQGFGFDGNVIGLLTVSQRSGRQATGSGELVVDGRYSALGQNFDIESGRLLFSGGALDNPSLSLRATQRFGNNTTTVRINGTAANPEPHVGTPDGVTEVDALAALMGSSGTFAFGRYLTPRLYVGYGIGLISGGEVFSVRYRINRSF
;
A
#
# COMPACT_ATOMS: atom_id res chain seq x y z
N GLN A 1 14.24 -29.03 -22.50
CA GLN A 1 13.30 -28.21 -23.31
C GLN A 1 13.44 -26.76 -22.89
N ARG A 2 13.46 -25.85 -23.84
CA ARG A 2 13.44 -24.40 -23.60
C ARG A 2 12.10 -23.89 -24.12
N LEU A 3 11.49 -22.97 -23.35
CA LEU A 3 10.25 -22.32 -23.71
C LEU A 3 10.44 -20.80 -23.57
N LEU A 4 9.93 -20.05 -24.54
CA LEU A 4 9.83 -18.61 -24.48
C LEU A 4 8.40 -18.22 -24.85
N LEU A 5 7.75 -17.47 -23.99
CA LEU A 5 6.44 -16.87 -24.22
C LEU A 5 6.58 -15.36 -24.10
N GLU A 6 6.00 -14.65 -25.06
CA GLU A 6 5.93 -13.19 -25.06
C GLU A 6 4.47 -12.77 -24.93
N LEU A 7 4.18 -11.86 -24.03
CA LEU A 7 2.88 -11.26 -23.81
C LEU A 7 2.98 -9.77 -24.04
N GLY A 8 2.41 -9.30 -25.12
CA GLY A 8 2.30 -7.89 -25.46
C GLY A 8 0.84 -7.46 -25.63
N GLY A 9 0.55 -6.20 -25.36
CA GLY A 9 -0.78 -5.65 -25.54
C GLY A 9 -0.76 -4.13 -25.36
N ILE A 10 -1.78 -3.46 -25.85
CA ILE A 10 -1.94 -2.01 -25.67
C ILE A 10 -3.29 -1.78 -25.02
N ASP A 11 -3.29 -1.13 -23.84
CA ASP A 11 -4.48 -0.70 -23.10
C ASP A 11 -5.50 -1.84 -22.88
N VAL A 12 -4.98 -2.99 -22.43
CA VAL A 12 -5.77 -4.20 -22.16
C VAL A 12 -6.48 -4.06 -20.81
N GLU A 13 -7.78 -4.28 -20.78
CA GLU A 13 -8.53 -4.37 -19.52
C GLU A 13 -8.27 -5.75 -18.89
N VAL A 14 -7.61 -5.76 -17.73
CA VAL A 14 -7.27 -7.00 -17.01
C VAL A 14 -8.13 -7.23 -15.79
N ALA A 15 -8.78 -6.19 -15.29
CA ALA A 15 -9.77 -6.29 -14.22
C ALA A 15 -10.88 -5.27 -14.41
N ASN A 16 -12.12 -5.71 -14.19
CA ASN A 16 -13.31 -4.87 -14.20
C ASN A 16 -14.25 -5.32 -13.07
N LEU A 17 -13.73 -5.21 -11.86
CA LEU A 17 -14.43 -5.58 -10.63
C LEU A 17 -14.83 -4.30 -9.88
N PRO A 18 -15.83 -4.36 -8.98
CA PRO A 18 -16.20 -3.20 -8.15
C PRO A 18 -15.04 -2.67 -7.32
N GLU A 19 -14.14 -3.55 -6.86
CA GLU A 19 -12.96 -3.25 -6.04
C GLU A 19 -11.71 -2.92 -6.86
N ALA A 20 -11.65 -3.32 -8.13
CA ALA A 20 -10.48 -3.08 -8.98
C ALA A 20 -10.86 -2.95 -10.46
N ARG A 21 -10.58 -1.79 -11.04
CA ARG A 21 -10.60 -1.57 -12.49
C ARG A 21 -9.19 -1.25 -12.92
N LEU A 22 -8.68 -2.03 -13.86
CA LEU A 22 -7.27 -1.97 -14.23
C LEU A 22 -7.09 -2.16 -15.72
N ARG A 23 -6.45 -1.19 -16.35
CA ARG A 23 -6.00 -1.25 -17.73
C ARG A 23 -4.48 -1.25 -17.76
N VAL A 24 -3.90 -2.11 -18.58
CA VAL A 24 -2.45 -2.28 -18.67
C VAL A 24 -1.97 -2.36 -20.10
N THR A 25 -0.74 -1.94 -20.31
CA THR A 25 0.03 -2.16 -21.54
C THR A 25 1.22 -3.04 -21.15
N PRO A 26 1.09 -4.38 -21.25
CA PRO A 26 2.14 -5.30 -20.90
C PRO A 26 3.14 -5.49 -22.06
N ASP A 27 4.41 -5.64 -21.71
CA ASP A 27 5.49 -6.18 -22.53
C ASP A 27 6.29 -7.15 -21.66
N LEU A 28 5.84 -8.39 -21.60
CA LEU A 28 6.36 -9.39 -20.68
C LEU A 28 6.94 -10.59 -21.43
N ARG A 29 8.02 -11.15 -20.88
CA ARG A 29 8.67 -12.36 -21.38
C ARG A 29 8.78 -13.39 -20.27
N LEU A 30 8.22 -14.55 -20.51
CA LEU A 30 8.35 -15.72 -19.66
C LEU A 30 9.25 -16.74 -20.34
N ALA A 31 10.40 -16.98 -19.76
CA ALA A 31 11.38 -17.94 -20.26
C ALA A 31 11.55 -19.12 -19.31
N PHE A 32 11.65 -20.31 -19.88
CA PHE A 32 12.03 -21.54 -19.18
C PHE A 32 13.29 -22.11 -19.82
N ASP A 33 14.32 -22.38 -19.04
CA ASP A 33 15.61 -22.88 -19.51
C ASP A 33 15.82 -24.37 -19.25
N GLY A 34 14.77 -25.09 -18.82
CA GLY A 34 14.82 -26.49 -18.43
C GLY A 34 14.99 -26.71 -16.93
N ALA A 35 15.50 -25.72 -16.22
CA ALA A 35 15.74 -25.75 -14.77
C ALA A 35 14.94 -24.70 -14.00
N SER A 36 14.80 -23.50 -14.54
CA SER A 36 14.17 -22.36 -13.87
C SER A 36 13.26 -21.55 -14.78
N TRP A 37 12.26 -20.91 -14.15
CA TRP A 37 11.39 -19.94 -14.81
C TRP A 37 11.90 -18.52 -14.58
N ARG A 38 11.82 -17.69 -15.61
CA ARG A 38 12.15 -16.26 -15.53
C ARG A 38 11.05 -15.44 -16.18
N LEU A 39 10.41 -14.60 -15.38
CA LEU A 39 9.47 -13.58 -15.85
C LEU A 39 10.16 -12.21 -15.76
N GLY A 40 10.20 -11.52 -16.87
CA GLY A 40 10.75 -10.17 -16.96
C GLY A 40 9.99 -9.32 -17.94
N GLY A 41 10.27 -8.01 -17.92
CA GLY A 41 9.68 -7.07 -18.84
C GLY A 41 9.11 -5.85 -18.13
N LYS A 42 8.12 -5.22 -18.78
CA LYS A 42 7.52 -3.97 -18.37
C LYS A 42 6.00 -4.03 -18.41
N ILE A 43 5.36 -3.40 -17.44
CA ILE A 43 3.91 -3.17 -17.42
C ILE A 43 3.70 -1.68 -17.27
N VAL A 44 3.02 -1.05 -18.21
CA VAL A 44 2.53 0.31 -18.04
C VAL A 44 1.06 0.24 -17.64
N ILE A 45 0.71 0.95 -16.59
CA ILE A 45 -0.64 1.06 -16.04
C ILE A 45 -1.10 2.50 -16.26
N PRO A 46 -1.68 2.84 -17.41
CA PRO A 46 -2.10 4.20 -17.69
C PRO A 46 -3.27 4.63 -16.81
N LYS A 47 -4.14 3.68 -16.46
CA LYS A 47 -5.37 3.92 -15.71
C LYS A 47 -5.68 2.76 -14.80
N ALA A 48 -5.92 3.09 -13.52
CA ALA A 48 -6.42 2.14 -12.53
C ALA A 48 -7.30 2.84 -11.50
N ARG A 49 -8.26 2.10 -10.96
CA ARG A 49 -8.99 2.45 -9.73
C ARG A 49 -9.03 1.22 -8.85
N ILE A 50 -8.40 1.32 -7.69
CA ILE A 50 -8.17 0.18 -6.80
C ILE A 50 -8.66 0.54 -5.40
N ASP A 51 -9.60 -0.24 -4.87
CA ASP A 51 -10.02 -0.17 -3.47
C ASP A 51 -9.32 -1.29 -2.69
N VAL A 52 -8.16 -0.96 -2.10
CA VAL A 52 -7.33 -1.94 -1.39
C VAL A 52 -8.01 -2.48 -0.12
N SER A 53 -8.98 -1.76 0.44
CA SER A 53 -9.72 -2.23 1.61
C SER A 53 -10.67 -3.39 1.29
N ARG A 54 -11.08 -3.50 0.03
CA ARG A 54 -11.97 -4.56 -0.47
C ARG A 54 -11.21 -5.74 -1.04
N LEU A 55 -10.00 -5.55 -1.54
CA LEU A 55 -9.18 -6.63 -2.09
C LEU A 55 -8.84 -7.69 -1.04
N GLU A 56 -8.58 -7.30 0.20
CA GLU A 56 -8.34 -8.25 1.30
C GLU A 56 -9.59 -9.06 1.67
N SER A 57 -10.79 -8.58 1.33
CA SER A 57 -12.06 -9.25 1.61
C SER A 57 -12.42 -10.31 0.57
N GLY A 58 -11.83 -10.24 -0.64
CA GLY A 58 -12.20 -11.07 -1.80
C GLY A 58 -11.59 -12.48 -1.82
N ALA A 59 -10.58 -12.76 -1.02
CA ALA A 59 -9.93 -14.08 -0.97
C ALA A 59 -10.60 -15.04 0.03
N ARG A 60 -11.94 -15.06 0.13
CA ARG A 60 -12.62 -16.19 0.75
C ARG A 60 -12.55 -17.34 -0.24
N ARG A 61 -11.78 -18.39 0.11
CA ARG A 61 -11.92 -19.69 -0.53
C ARG A 61 -13.40 -20.06 -0.48
N SER A 62 -14.03 -20.27 -1.65
CA SER A 62 -15.36 -20.83 -1.71
C SER A 62 -15.34 -22.13 -0.92
N ALA A 63 -16.35 -22.37 -0.09
CA ALA A 63 -16.49 -23.64 0.64
C ALA A 63 -16.61 -24.85 -0.29
N ASP A 64 -16.73 -24.61 -1.59
CA ASP A 64 -16.91 -25.60 -2.64
C ASP A 64 -15.60 -25.94 -3.37
N VAL A 65 -14.48 -25.30 -3.03
CA VAL A 65 -13.14 -25.68 -3.53
C VAL A 65 -12.59 -26.76 -2.62
N VAL A 66 -12.80 -28.00 -2.99
CA VAL A 66 -12.05 -29.14 -2.45
C VAL A 66 -10.63 -29.03 -3.00
N VAL A 67 -9.69 -28.55 -2.18
CA VAL A 67 -8.26 -28.70 -2.47
C VAL A 67 -8.00 -30.21 -2.36
N ILE A 68 -7.87 -30.88 -3.49
CA ILE A 68 -7.28 -32.21 -3.51
C ILE A 68 -5.82 -31.97 -3.19
N ASP A 69 -5.45 -32.11 -1.91
CA ASP A 69 -4.06 -32.14 -1.52
C ASP A 69 -3.42 -33.30 -2.29
N ASP A 70 -2.43 -32.98 -3.12
CA ASP A 70 -1.59 -34.02 -3.72
C ASP A 70 -1.04 -34.89 -2.58
N PRO A 71 -1.08 -36.22 -2.72
CA PRO A 71 -0.64 -37.10 -1.64
C PRO A 71 0.79 -36.74 -1.25
N PRO A 72 1.11 -36.73 0.06
CA PRO A 72 2.46 -36.42 0.52
C PRO A 72 3.43 -37.46 -0.01
N GLY A 73 4.15 -37.14 -1.06
CA GLY A 73 5.12 -38.07 -1.69
C GLY A 73 5.53 -37.76 -3.12
N THR A 74 4.76 -37.02 -3.90
CA THR A 74 5.20 -36.54 -5.20
C THR A 74 5.66 -35.07 -5.08
N GLY A 75 6.75 -34.86 -4.37
CA GLY A 75 7.51 -33.62 -4.43
C GLY A 75 8.04 -33.42 -5.83
N ALA A 76 7.20 -32.98 -6.76
CA ALA A 76 7.68 -32.33 -7.96
C ALA A 76 8.50 -31.15 -7.47
N ALA A 77 9.83 -31.27 -7.50
CA ALA A 77 10.77 -30.26 -7.06
C ALA A 77 10.31 -28.95 -7.68
N GLN A 78 9.76 -28.06 -6.85
CA GLN A 78 9.24 -26.78 -7.31
C GLN A 78 10.39 -26.08 -8.01
N ARG A 79 10.32 -26.02 -9.34
CA ARG A 79 11.38 -25.43 -10.15
C ARG A 79 11.56 -23.98 -9.74
N PRO A 80 12.78 -23.55 -9.49
CA PRO A 80 13.04 -22.19 -9.03
C PRO A 80 12.54 -21.19 -10.10
N TRP A 81 11.99 -20.10 -9.63
CA TRP A 81 11.51 -19.02 -10.49
C TRP A 81 12.06 -17.68 -10.05
N ARG A 82 12.17 -16.78 -11.01
CA ARG A 82 12.57 -15.39 -10.79
C ARG A 82 11.62 -14.47 -11.54
N VAL A 83 11.21 -13.41 -10.86
CA VAL A 83 10.44 -12.31 -11.45
C VAL A 83 11.27 -11.04 -11.34
N LYS A 84 11.35 -10.28 -12.42
CA LYS A 84 11.85 -8.90 -12.43
C LYS A 84 11.02 -8.11 -13.43
N VAL A 85 10.08 -7.32 -12.94
CA VAL A 85 9.14 -6.57 -13.76
C VAL A 85 9.21 -5.09 -13.39
N GLU A 86 9.34 -4.24 -14.41
CA GLU A 86 9.19 -2.80 -14.28
C GLU A 86 7.71 -2.43 -14.38
N VAL A 87 7.18 -1.75 -13.39
CA VAL A 87 5.81 -1.25 -13.34
C VAL A 87 5.84 0.27 -13.42
N VAL A 88 5.20 0.82 -14.43
CA VAL A 88 5.05 2.26 -14.61
C VAL A 88 3.61 2.65 -14.36
N LEU A 89 3.37 3.47 -13.34
CA LEU A 89 2.07 4.01 -13.01
C LEU A 89 1.89 5.36 -13.72
N GLY A 90 0.85 5.47 -14.51
CA GLY A 90 0.47 6.70 -15.22
C GLY A 90 -0.27 7.70 -14.35
N GLY A 91 -0.70 8.79 -14.95
CA GLY A 91 -1.35 9.90 -14.22
C GLY A 91 -2.79 9.64 -13.76
N ASP A 92 -3.45 8.54 -14.17
CA ASP A 92 -4.85 8.22 -13.81
C ASP A 92 -4.93 6.90 -13.01
N VAL A 93 -4.03 6.76 -12.03
CA VAL A 93 -4.01 5.61 -11.12
C VAL A 93 -4.48 6.05 -9.74
N VAL A 94 -5.74 5.78 -9.44
CA VAL A 94 -6.39 6.14 -8.17
C VAL A 94 -6.42 4.94 -7.25
N VAL A 95 -5.94 5.14 -6.02
CA VAL A 95 -5.95 4.14 -4.95
C VAL A 95 -6.80 4.65 -3.81
N GLN A 96 -7.72 3.82 -3.35
CA GLN A 96 -8.60 4.09 -2.21
C GLN A 96 -8.48 2.97 -1.18
N GLY A 97 -8.61 3.32 0.09
CA GLY A 97 -8.66 2.35 1.18
C GLY A 97 -7.85 2.77 2.41
N PHE A 98 -8.20 2.21 3.55
CA PHE A 98 -7.56 2.48 4.85
C PHE A 98 -7.46 3.97 5.22
N GLY A 99 -8.42 4.78 4.74
CA GLY A 99 -8.44 6.23 4.93
C GLY A 99 -7.72 7.03 3.85
N PHE A 100 -6.93 6.42 2.99
CA PHE A 100 -6.33 7.07 1.83
C PHE A 100 -7.30 7.10 0.64
N ASP A 101 -7.34 8.22 -0.06
CA ASP A 101 -8.05 8.42 -1.34
C ASP A 101 -7.21 9.39 -2.17
N GLY A 102 -6.49 8.86 -3.15
CA GLY A 102 -5.57 9.67 -3.90
C GLY A 102 -4.97 9.00 -5.12
N ASN A 103 -4.13 9.74 -5.79
CA ASN A 103 -3.44 9.34 -6.99
C ASN A 103 -2.03 8.83 -6.70
N VAL A 104 -1.58 7.86 -7.47
CA VAL A 104 -0.23 7.27 -7.34
C VAL A 104 0.41 7.20 -8.71
N ILE A 105 1.56 7.85 -8.88
CA ILE A 105 2.33 7.84 -10.12
C ILE A 105 3.77 7.44 -9.87
N GLY A 106 4.45 6.93 -10.87
CA GLY A 106 5.88 6.66 -10.79
C GLY A 106 6.31 5.36 -11.44
N LEU A 107 7.48 4.91 -11.04
CA LEU A 107 8.12 3.71 -11.57
C LEU A 107 8.62 2.83 -10.43
N LEU A 108 8.31 1.55 -10.51
CA LEU A 108 8.72 0.54 -9.54
C LEU A 108 9.20 -0.72 -10.23
N THR A 109 10.45 -1.11 -10.00
CA THR A 109 10.94 -2.43 -10.38
C THR A 109 10.69 -3.40 -9.25
N VAL A 110 9.84 -4.39 -9.50
CA VAL A 110 9.56 -5.48 -8.56
C VAL A 110 10.42 -6.68 -8.90
N SER A 111 11.11 -7.21 -7.90
CA SER A 111 11.93 -8.42 -8.03
C SER A 111 11.56 -9.44 -6.98
N GLN A 112 11.41 -10.69 -7.40
CA GLN A 112 11.14 -11.81 -6.50
C GLN A 112 11.81 -13.08 -6.99
N ARG A 113 12.23 -13.94 -6.06
CA ARG A 113 12.77 -15.27 -6.31
C ARG A 113 12.03 -16.30 -5.46
N SER A 114 12.02 -17.55 -5.91
CA SER A 114 11.45 -18.65 -5.12
C SER A 114 11.93 -18.62 -3.67
N GLY A 115 11.02 -18.71 -2.72
CA GLY A 115 11.32 -18.75 -1.29
C GLY A 115 11.87 -17.44 -0.69
N ARG A 116 11.86 -16.34 -1.46
CA ARG A 116 12.28 -15.03 -0.96
C ARG A 116 11.15 -14.00 -1.05
N GLN A 117 11.13 -13.06 -0.11
CA GLN A 117 10.22 -11.93 -0.12
C GLN A 117 10.45 -11.05 -1.36
N ALA A 118 9.37 -10.45 -1.86
CA ALA A 118 9.45 -9.49 -2.96
C ALA A 118 10.19 -8.22 -2.52
N THR A 119 11.03 -7.71 -3.41
CA THR A 119 11.78 -6.48 -3.22
C THR A 119 11.40 -5.45 -4.27
N GLY A 120 11.49 -4.17 -3.91
CA GLY A 120 11.19 -3.04 -4.78
C GLY A 120 12.35 -2.09 -4.96
N SER A 121 12.50 -1.53 -6.18
CA SER A 121 13.42 -0.43 -6.46
C SER A 121 12.72 0.59 -7.34
N GLY A 122 12.75 1.85 -6.95
CA GLY A 122 12.10 2.93 -7.67
C GLY A 122 11.44 3.94 -6.75
N GLU A 123 10.63 4.81 -7.33
CA GLU A 123 9.93 5.88 -6.61
C GLU A 123 8.48 5.97 -7.06
N LEU A 124 7.58 6.08 -6.09
CA LEU A 124 6.20 6.42 -6.31
C LEU A 124 5.89 7.75 -5.63
N VAL A 125 5.18 8.60 -6.36
CA VAL A 125 4.66 9.87 -5.85
C VAL A 125 3.18 9.71 -5.61
N VAL A 126 2.73 10.20 -4.46
CA VAL A 126 1.33 10.13 -4.03
C VAL A 126 0.81 11.53 -3.70
N ASP A 127 -0.41 11.80 -4.08
CA ASP A 127 -1.20 12.96 -3.68
C ASP A 127 -2.64 12.54 -3.35
N GLY A 128 -3.40 13.42 -2.74
CA GLY A 128 -4.79 13.15 -2.41
C GLY A 128 -5.15 13.44 -0.96
N ARG A 129 -6.02 12.64 -0.39
CA ARG A 129 -6.51 12.80 0.99
C ARG A 129 -6.24 11.58 1.84
N TYR A 130 -6.01 11.86 3.12
CA TYR A 130 -5.96 10.84 4.16
C TYR A 130 -6.92 11.19 5.29
N SER A 131 -7.83 10.28 5.59
CA SER A 131 -8.83 10.44 6.65
C SER A 131 -8.53 9.49 7.80
N ALA A 132 -8.26 10.04 8.97
CA ALA A 132 -7.99 9.27 10.20
C ALA A 132 -8.62 9.93 11.39
N LEU A 133 -9.21 9.14 12.30
CA LEU A 133 -9.76 9.60 13.58
C LEU A 133 -10.79 10.76 13.48
N GLY A 134 -11.51 10.83 12.34
CA GLY A 134 -12.45 11.91 12.08
C GLY A 134 -11.82 13.21 11.55
N GLN A 135 -10.52 13.19 11.30
CA GLN A 135 -9.76 14.28 10.71
C GLN A 135 -9.40 14.00 9.26
N ASN A 136 -9.38 15.03 8.42
CA ASN A 136 -9.01 14.94 7.01
C ASN A 136 -7.72 15.73 6.79
N PHE A 137 -6.78 15.08 6.14
CA PHE A 137 -5.48 15.64 5.74
C PHE A 137 -5.39 15.68 4.24
N ASP A 138 -5.05 16.81 3.67
CA ASP A 138 -4.72 16.94 2.26
C ASP A 138 -3.22 16.67 2.09
N ILE A 139 -2.87 15.61 1.34
CA ILE A 139 -1.48 15.26 1.04
C ILE A 139 -1.01 16.16 -0.10
N GLU A 140 -0.18 17.14 0.22
CA GLU A 140 0.36 18.09 -0.75
C GLU A 140 1.50 17.47 -1.56
N SER A 141 2.28 16.64 -0.92
CA SER A 141 3.36 15.89 -1.58
C SER A 141 3.67 14.63 -0.79
N GLY A 142 3.79 13.52 -1.49
CA GLY A 142 4.16 12.25 -0.91
C GLY A 142 5.11 11.49 -1.81
N ARG A 143 6.19 10.92 -1.25
CA ARG A 143 7.13 10.07 -1.95
C ARG A 143 7.32 8.78 -1.18
N LEU A 144 7.28 7.68 -1.91
CA LEU A 144 7.58 6.34 -1.44
C LEU A 144 8.82 5.87 -2.19
N LEU A 145 9.95 5.77 -1.51
CA LEU A 145 11.23 5.37 -2.10
C LEU A 145 11.53 3.91 -1.78
N PHE A 146 11.73 3.12 -2.81
CA PHE A 146 12.09 1.71 -2.76
C PHE A 146 13.57 1.54 -3.14
N SER A 147 14.41 1.17 -2.20
CA SER A 147 15.87 1.07 -2.38
C SER A 147 16.37 -0.38 -2.50
N GLY A 148 15.54 -1.29 -3.02
CA GLY A 148 15.88 -2.71 -3.14
C GLY A 148 15.53 -3.54 -1.90
N GLY A 149 14.91 -2.93 -0.90
CA GLY A 149 14.37 -3.61 0.29
C GLY A 149 13.02 -4.28 0.04
N ALA A 150 12.38 -4.72 1.13
CA ALA A 150 11.06 -5.35 1.12
C ALA A 150 10.02 -4.41 0.47
N LEU A 151 9.17 -4.98 -0.38
CA LEU A 151 8.18 -4.20 -1.15
C LEU A 151 7.11 -3.55 -0.27
N ASP A 152 6.85 -4.10 0.90
CA ASP A 152 5.88 -3.61 1.89
C ASP A 152 6.46 -2.56 2.85
N ASN A 153 7.75 -2.23 2.72
CA ASN A 153 8.42 -1.28 3.61
C ASN A 153 9.28 -0.23 2.88
N PRO A 154 8.66 0.64 2.05
CA PRO A 154 9.37 1.77 1.45
C PRO A 154 9.77 2.83 2.48
N SER A 155 10.76 3.63 2.15
CA SER A 155 11.02 4.89 2.84
C SER A 155 9.95 5.92 2.49
N LEU A 156 9.50 6.66 3.48
CA LEU A 156 8.42 7.65 3.39
C LEU A 156 8.98 9.07 3.46
N SER A 157 8.44 9.95 2.62
CA SER A 157 8.59 11.39 2.76
C SER A 157 7.27 12.03 2.35
N LEU A 158 6.40 12.29 3.32
CA LEU A 158 5.06 12.79 3.12
C LEU A 158 4.89 14.16 3.78
N ARG A 159 4.16 15.06 3.11
CA ARG A 159 3.70 16.32 3.67
C ARG A 159 2.20 16.41 3.48
N ALA A 160 1.49 16.57 4.57
CA ALA A 160 0.04 16.74 4.56
C ALA A 160 -0.36 17.96 5.37
N THR A 161 -1.45 18.60 4.98
CA THR A 161 -2.01 19.75 5.68
C THR A 161 -3.42 19.45 6.13
N GLN A 162 -3.77 20.04 7.28
CA GLN A 162 -5.12 20.05 7.80
C GLN A 162 -5.53 21.48 8.07
N ARG A 163 -6.74 21.86 7.66
CA ARG A 163 -7.34 23.16 7.99
C ARG A 163 -8.37 23.00 9.06
N PHE A 164 -8.21 23.78 10.14
CA PHE A 164 -9.18 23.86 11.20
C PHE A 164 -9.52 25.34 11.47
N GLY A 165 -10.67 25.79 11.01
CA GLY A 165 -11.03 27.21 11.02
C GLY A 165 -10.05 28.03 10.19
N ASN A 166 -9.42 29.03 10.77
CA ASN A 166 -8.40 29.87 10.15
C ASN A 166 -6.97 29.31 10.29
N ASN A 167 -6.78 28.21 10.99
CA ASN A 167 -5.46 27.63 11.27
C ASN A 167 -5.16 26.49 10.29
N THR A 168 -3.94 26.46 9.79
CA THR A 168 -3.44 25.35 8.98
C THR A 168 -2.34 24.65 9.76
N THR A 169 -2.48 23.36 9.93
CA THR A 169 -1.47 22.51 10.55
C THR A 169 -0.82 21.65 9.49
N THR A 170 0.50 21.59 9.50
CA THR A 170 1.29 20.74 8.58
C THR A 170 1.83 19.53 9.32
N VAL A 171 1.59 18.36 8.77
CA VAL A 171 2.17 17.10 9.23
C VAL A 171 3.21 16.63 8.20
N ARG A 172 4.42 16.33 8.66
CA ARG A 172 5.44 15.66 7.87
C ARG A 172 5.65 14.27 8.43
N ILE A 173 5.73 13.28 7.54
CA ILE A 173 5.97 11.89 7.92
C ILE A 173 7.21 11.44 7.16
N ASN A 174 8.26 11.08 7.90
CA ASN A 174 9.49 10.49 7.38
C ASN A 174 9.64 9.05 7.87
N GLY A 175 10.81 8.44 7.69
CA GLY A 175 11.10 7.08 8.14
C GLY A 175 10.70 6.04 7.11
N THR A 176 10.14 4.92 7.54
CA THR A 176 9.67 3.82 6.67
C THR A 176 8.23 3.48 6.93
N ALA A 177 7.60 2.69 6.05
CA ALA A 177 6.20 2.26 6.23
C ALA A 177 6.00 1.42 7.51
N ALA A 178 7.00 0.65 7.91
CA ALA A 178 6.98 -0.13 9.15
C ALA A 178 7.28 0.73 10.40
N ASN A 179 8.03 1.82 10.25
CA ASN A 179 8.41 2.72 11.34
C ASN A 179 8.30 4.19 10.87
N PRO A 180 7.07 4.73 10.76
CA PRO A 180 6.85 6.10 10.35
C PRO A 180 7.19 7.07 11.48
N GLU A 181 7.84 8.18 11.14
CA GLU A 181 8.23 9.26 12.05
C GLU A 181 7.45 10.53 11.73
N PRO A 182 6.33 10.79 12.42
CA PRO A 182 5.53 11.99 12.21
C PRO A 182 6.12 13.19 12.94
N HIS A 183 6.09 14.33 12.25
CA HIS A 183 6.45 15.64 12.79
C HIS A 183 5.32 16.62 12.49
N VAL A 184 4.84 17.31 13.50
CA VAL A 184 3.76 18.27 13.37
C VAL A 184 4.32 19.67 13.53
N GLY A 185 3.94 20.56 12.63
CA GLY A 185 4.36 21.97 12.68
C GLY A 185 3.22 22.88 12.26
N THR A 186 3.27 24.11 12.73
CA THR A 186 2.40 25.20 12.25
C THR A 186 3.21 26.27 11.57
N PRO A 187 2.66 26.97 10.56
CA PRO A 187 3.34 28.06 9.87
C PRO A 187 3.69 29.25 10.78
N ASP A 188 2.93 29.44 11.87
CA ASP A 188 2.92 30.67 12.65
C ASP A 188 3.67 30.58 14.00
N GLY A 189 4.59 29.62 14.16
CA GLY A 189 5.43 29.53 15.36
C GLY A 189 4.70 29.13 16.64
N VAL A 190 3.50 28.58 16.53
CA VAL A 190 2.79 27.92 17.63
C VAL A 190 3.61 26.71 18.05
N THR A 191 3.75 26.47 19.34
CA THR A 191 4.57 25.36 19.85
C THR A 191 4.08 24.03 19.29
N GLU A 192 5.00 23.11 19.05
CA GLU A 192 4.71 21.77 18.52
C GLU A 192 3.62 21.06 19.33
N VAL A 193 3.55 21.32 20.63
CA VAL A 193 2.55 20.80 21.58
C VAL A 193 1.14 21.33 21.28
N ASP A 194 0.98 22.63 20.97
CA ASP A 194 -0.34 23.22 20.68
C ASP A 194 -0.86 22.81 19.31
N ALA A 195 0.05 22.68 18.34
CA ALA A 195 -0.27 22.18 17.01
C ALA A 195 -0.75 20.73 17.05
N LEU A 196 -0.08 19.94 17.85
CA LEU A 196 -0.39 18.55 18.07
C LEU A 196 -1.72 18.39 18.84
N ALA A 197 -1.98 19.22 19.86
CA ALA A 197 -3.24 19.24 20.59
C ALA A 197 -4.43 19.63 19.69
N ALA A 198 -4.23 20.55 18.74
CA ALA A 198 -5.25 20.93 17.76
C ALA A 198 -5.59 19.79 16.79
N LEU A 199 -4.60 18.98 16.38
CA LEU A 199 -4.80 17.80 15.55
C LEU A 199 -5.56 16.67 16.25
N MET A 200 -5.45 16.59 17.56
CA MET A 200 -5.94 15.45 18.34
C MET A 200 -7.37 15.64 18.87
N GLY A 201 -7.87 16.86 18.82
CA GLY A 201 -9.15 17.17 19.48
C GLY A 201 -9.09 16.80 20.97
N SER A 202 -10.23 16.44 21.55
CA SER A 202 -10.33 16.15 22.98
C SER A 202 -9.69 14.84 23.46
N SER A 203 -9.12 14.02 22.58
CA SER A 203 -8.64 12.68 22.96
C SER A 203 -7.14 12.57 23.27
N GLY A 204 -6.35 13.60 23.00
CA GLY A 204 -4.95 13.68 23.44
C GLY A 204 -3.99 12.59 22.92
N THR A 205 -4.34 11.87 21.88
CA THR A 205 -3.53 10.75 21.34
C THR A 205 -3.40 10.84 19.82
N PHE A 206 -2.17 10.83 19.33
CA PHE A 206 -1.88 10.70 17.90
C PHE A 206 -1.61 9.23 17.59
N ALA A 207 -2.43 8.61 16.75
CA ALA A 207 -2.31 7.20 16.46
C ALA A 207 -2.31 6.94 14.93
N PHE A 208 -1.32 6.20 14.47
CA PHE A 208 -1.32 5.57 13.15
C PHE A 208 -1.80 4.13 13.30
N GLY A 209 -2.60 3.66 12.35
CA GLY A 209 -3.02 2.29 12.40
C GLY A 209 -3.52 1.78 11.07
N ARG A 210 -3.64 0.48 10.98
CA ARG A 210 -4.19 -0.20 9.81
C ARG A 210 -5.33 -1.12 10.21
N TYR A 211 -6.24 -1.35 9.29
CA TYR A 211 -7.21 -2.41 9.41
C TYR A 211 -6.52 -3.74 9.08
N LEU A 212 -6.43 -4.65 10.06
CA LEU A 212 -5.98 -6.03 9.84
C LEU A 212 -7.08 -6.88 9.23
N THR A 213 -8.35 -6.49 9.46
CA THR A 213 -9.53 -7.05 8.81
C THR A 213 -10.56 -5.92 8.66
N PRO A 214 -11.62 -6.07 7.85
CA PRO A 214 -12.68 -5.05 7.72
C PRO A 214 -13.34 -4.64 9.05
N ARG A 215 -13.09 -5.39 10.12
CA ARG A 215 -13.67 -5.17 11.46
C ARG A 215 -12.63 -4.88 12.53
N LEU A 216 -11.36 -5.15 12.30
CA LEU A 216 -10.29 -5.03 13.27
C LEU A 216 -9.27 -3.96 12.81
N TYR A 217 -9.27 -2.84 13.50
CA TYR A 217 -8.27 -1.79 13.37
C TYR A 217 -7.25 -1.92 14.49
N VAL A 218 -5.98 -1.88 14.16
CA VAL A 218 -4.86 -1.82 15.12
C VAL A 218 -4.09 -0.55 14.85
N GLY A 219 -3.98 0.29 15.86
CA GLY A 219 -3.25 1.55 15.81
C GLY A 219 -2.17 1.59 16.88
N TYR A 220 -1.06 2.20 16.52
CA TYR A 220 0.01 2.61 17.43
C TYR A 220 0.02 4.14 17.48
N GLY A 221 0.09 4.69 18.69
CA GLY A 221 0.09 6.12 18.89
C GLY A 221 0.98 6.52 20.04
N ILE A 222 1.29 7.80 20.08
CA ILE A 222 2.01 8.44 21.17
C ILE A 222 1.03 9.30 21.95
N GLY A 223 0.82 9.00 23.23
CA GLY A 223 0.06 9.84 24.16
C GLY A 223 0.91 11.03 24.58
N LEU A 224 0.52 12.22 24.16
CA LEU A 224 1.36 13.42 24.32
C LEU A 224 1.29 14.05 25.70
N ILE A 225 0.20 13.81 26.42
CA ILE A 225 0.05 14.32 27.81
C ILE A 225 0.82 13.43 28.77
N SER A 226 1.01 12.15 28.45
CA SER A 226 1.67 11.17 29.31
C SER A 226 3.04 10.70 28.80
N GLY A 227 3.44 11.09 27.58
CA GLY A 227 4.70 10.65 26.94
C GLY A 227 4.79 9.15 26.69
N GLY A 228 3.67 8.42 26.78
CA GLY A 228 3.61 6.97 26.66
C GLY A 228 3.15 6.50 25.29
N GLU A 229 3.62 5.30 24.93
CA GLU A 229 3.13 4.57 23.76
C GLU A 229 1.69 4.09 24.04
N VAL A 230 0.80 4.31 23.06
CA VAL A 230 -0.60 3.88 23.14
C VAL A 230 -0.89 2.91 22.02
N PHE A 231 -1.21 1.68 22.37
CA PHE A 231 -1.79 0.73 21.44
C PHE A 231 -3.30 0.84 21.44
N SER A 232 -3.90 1.06 20.28
CA SER A 232 -5.34 1.05 20.11
C SER A 232 -5.79 -0.14 19.27
N VAL A 233 -6.71 -0.91 19.82
CA VAL A 233 -7.39 -1.99 19.09
C VAL A 233 -8.86 -1.64 19.02
N ARG A 234 -9.40 -1.46 17.82
CA ARG A 234 -10.82 -1.18 17.61
C ARG A 234 -11.45 -2.30 16.80
N TYR A 235 -12.43 -2.95 17.40
CA TYR A 235 -13.22 -3.99 16.74
C TYR A 235 -14.65 -3.50 16.50
N ARG A 236 -15.10 -3.51 15.25
CA ARG A 236 -16.47 -3.12 14.89
C ARG A 236 -17.38 -4.33 15.01
N ILE A 237 -18.24 -4.33 16.04
CA ILE A 237 -19.30 -5.32 16.21
C ILE A 237 -20.51 -4.83 15.40
N ASN A 238 -20.92 -5.61 14.41
CA ASN A 238 -22.18 -5.34 13.71
C ASN A 238 -23.32 -5.86 14.58
N ARG A 239 -24.11 -4.98 15.17
CA ARG A 239 -25.40 -5.36 15.72
C ARG A 239 -26.41 -5.37 14.58
N SER A 240 -26.71 -6.56 14.07
CA SER A 240 -27.95 -6.80 13.32
C SER A 240 -29.06 -6.90 14.35
N PHE A 241 -29.95 -5.95 14.35
CA PHE A 241 -31.31 -6.11 14.86
C PHE A 241 -32.22 -6.32 13.69
#